data_ed06e032e3a9a03be1df367ab924cc74
#
_entry.id   ed06e032e3a9a03be1df367ab924cc74
#
_cell.length_a   1.000
_cell.length_b   1.000
_cell.length_c   1.000
_cell.angle_alpha   90.00
_cell.angle_beta   90.00
_cell.angle_gamma   90.00
#
_symmetry.space_group_name_H-M   'P 1'
#
loop_
_entity.id
_entity.type
_entity.pdbx_description
1 polymer ?
#
loop_
_entity_poly.entity_id
_entity_poly.type
_entity_poly.pdbx_seq_one_letter_code
_entity_poly.pdbx_strand_id
1 'polypeptide(L)'
;ADGRCDASPRGDAPGFVSVVDERTLLIPDRIGNKRADSFRNILETGRIGLLFLVPGFGETLRVNGRAALIRDEVWLTPLTAQGKCPLVAVAVEVEECFLQCAKALIRSRLWEPHERPSLQSLPCAAEMFHDQVQMPEFDIPKLQTLLDEAYRSKLY
;
A
#
# COMPACT_ATOMS: atom_id res chain seq x y z
N ALA A 1 -21.30 -4.72 6.88
CA ALA A 1 -20.24 -3.70 6.93
C ALA A 1 -20.74 -2.50 7.73
N ASP A 2 -19.94 -1.98 8.63
CA ASP A 2 -20.27 -0.81 9.48
C ASP A 2 -20.00 0.54 8.78
N GLY A 3 -19.65 0.51 7.48
CA GLY A 3 -19.36 1.70 6.67
C GLY A 3 -17.95 2.26 6.87
N ARG A 4 -17.09 1.63 7.65
CA ARG A 4 -15.70 2.08 7.80
C ARG A 4 -14.91 1.82 6.53
N CYS A 5 -14.12 2.82 6.16
CA CYS A 5 -13.16 2.74 5.05
C CYS A 5 -11.75 2.63 5.61
N ASP A 6 -10.84 2.07 4.82
CA ASP A 6 -9.41 2.11 5.09
C ASP A 6 -8.64 2.65 3.88
N ALA A 7 -7.40 3.04 4.12
CA ALA A 7 -6.44 3.36 3.09
C ALA A 7 -5.14 2.63 3.41
N SER A 8 -4.70 1.76 2.52
CA SER A 8 -3.52 0.94 2.71
C SER A 8 -2.54 1.12 1.56
N PRO A 9 -1.34 1.69 1.80
CA PRO A 9 -0.34 1.82 0.76
C PRO A 9 0.15 0.44 0.30
N ARG A 10 0.27 0.29 -1.01
CA ARG A 10 0.87 -0.87 -1.67
C ARG A 10 1.98 -0.37 -2.58
N GLY A 11 3.11 -1.05 -2.58
CA GLY A 11 4.24 -0.68 -3.41
C GLY A 11 5.23 -1.82 -3.54
N ASP A 12 5.87 -1.91 -4.70
CA ASP A 12 6.88 -2.89 -5.04
C ASP A 12 7.68 -2.35 -6.25
N ALA A 13 8.50 -3.15 -6.88
CA ALA A 13 9.18 -2.80 -8.12
C ALA A 13 8.17 -2.34 -9.20
N PRO A 14 8.56 -1.44 -10.11
CA PRO A 14 7.68 -0.98 -11.18
C PRO A 14 7.02 -2.14 -11.94
N GLY A 15 5.71 -2.03 -12.16
CA GLY A 15 4.94 -3.06 -12.86
C GLY A 15 4.43 -4.20 -11.97
N PHE A 16 4.48 -4.07 -10.64
CA PHE A 16 4.04 -5.11 -9.72
C PHE A 16 2.52 -5.40 -9.76
N VAL A 17 1.72 -4.44 -10.17
CA VAL A 17 0.30 -4.66 -10.45
C VAL A 17 0.17 -5.29 -11.83
N SER A 18 -0.31 -6.51 -11.88
CA SER A 18 -0.49 -7.25 -13.14
C SER A 18 -1.83 -6.90 -13.78
N VAL A 19 -1.79 -6.54 -15.06
CA VAL A 19 -2.98 -6.39 -15.91
C VAL A 19 -3.21 -7.73 -16.60
N VAL A 20 -4.25 -8.45 -16.19
CA VAL A 20 -4.58 -9.78 -16.72
C VAL A 20 -5.29 -9.67 -18.06
N ASP A 21 -6.24 -8.77 -18.14
CA ASP A 21 -7.03 -8.46 -19.32
C ASP A 21 -7.54 -7.01 -19.24
N GLU A 22 -8.43 -6.62 -20.16
CA GLU A 22 -8.96 -5.25 -20.28
C GLU A 22 -9.70 -4.75 -19.03
N ARG A 23 -10.10 -5.65 -18.13
CA ARG A 23 -10.92 -5.34 -16.95
C ARG A 23 -10.41 -5.93 -15.66
N THR A 24 -9.32 -6.68 -15.67
CA THR A 24 -8.86 -7.44 -14.50
C THR A 24 -7.45 -7.05 -14.10
N LEU A 25 -7.30 -6.63 -12.85
CA LEU A 25 -6.00 -6.36 -12.22
C LEU A 25 -5.73 -7.39 -11.11
N LEU A 26 -4.47 -7.77 -10.94
CA LEU A 26 -3.99 -8.53 -9.80
C LEU A 26 -2.96 -7.71 -9.02
N ILE A 27 -3.18 -7.57 -7.73
CA ILE A 27 -2.29 -6.86 -6.80
C ILE A 27 -1.76 -7.86 -5.80
N PRO A 28 -0.46 -8.20 -5.83
CA PRO A 28 0.12 -9.12 -4.86
C PRO A 28 0.12 -8.52 -3.46
N ASP A 29 -0.17 -9.36 -2.45
CA ASP A 29 0.11 -8.99 -1.08
C ASP A 29 1.59 -9.21 -0.77
N ARG A 30 2.21 -8.25 -0.10
CA ARG A 30 3.59 -8.33 0.38
C ARG A 30 3.61 -8.28 1.90
N ILE A 31 4.69 -8.74 2.49
CA ILE A 31 4.87 -8.65 3.93
C ILE A 31 4.77 -7.20 4.36
N GLY A 32 3.94 -6.95 5.38
CA GLY A 32 3.69 -5.61 5.90
C GLY A 32 3.44 -5.63 7.41
N ASN A 33 2.68 -4.67 7.87
CA ASN A 33 2.37 -4.46 9.30
C ASN A 33 1.35 -5.45 9.89
N LYS A 34 0.97 -6.48 9.15
CA LYS A 34 -0.05 -7.49 9.51
C LYS A 34 -1.46 -6.92 9.75
N ARG A 35 -1.74 -5.69 9.35
CA ARG A 35 -3.09 -5.14 9.35
C ARG A 35 -3.84 -5.66 8.12
N ALA A 36 -4.97 -6.27 8.36
CA ALA A 36 -5.79 -6.89 7.32
C ALA A 36 -7.09 -6.10 7.06
N ASP A 37 -7.08 -4.80 7.33
CA ASP A 37 -8.30 -3.97 7.24
C ASP A 37 -8.87 -3.98 5.83
N SER A 38 -8.03 -3.76 4.79
CA SER A 38 -8.45 -3.82 3.39
C SER A 38 -8.98 -5.21 3.01
N PHE A 39 -8.35 -6.28 3.48
CA PHE A 39 -8.82 -7.64 3.20
C PHE A 39 -10.17 -7.91 3.85
N ARG A 40 -10.36 -7.45 5.08
CA ARG A 40 -11.64 -7.55 5.77
C ARG A 40 -12.72 -6.78 5.02
N ASN A 41 -12.44 -5.54 4.62
CA ASN A 41 -13.36 -4.73 3.85
C ASN A 41 -13.71 -5.37 2.51
N ILE A 42 -12.74 -5.96 1.80
CA ILE A 42 -12.98 -6.70 0.55
C ILE A 42 -13.90 -7.91 0.80
N LEU A 43 -13.62 -8.70 1.85
CA LEU A 43 -14.44 -9.88 2.18
C LEU A 43 -15.87 -9.51 2.57
N GLU A 44 -16.08 -8.36 3.21
CA GLU A 44 -17.38 -7.89 3.64
C GLU A 44 -18.18 -7.21 2.51
N THR A 45 -17.51 -6.42 1.68
CA THR A 45 -18.18 -5.54 0.71
C THR A 45 -18.03 -5.99 -0.74
N GLY A 46 -17.01 -6.78 -1.04
CA GLY A 46 -16.63 -7.12 -2.41
C GLY A 46 -16.18 -5.92 -3.24
N ARG A 47 -15.75 -4.82 -2.61
CA ARG A 47 -15.43 -3.55 -3.27
C ARG A 47 -14.06 -3.03 -2.92
N ILE A 48 -13.44 -2.27 -3.86
CA ILE A 48 -12.18 -1.56 -3.65
C ILE A 48 -12.14 -0.27 -4.47
N GLY A 49 -11.48 0.74 -3.91
CA GLY A 49 -11.02 1.92 -4.64
C GLY A 49 -9.50 1.98 -4.60
N LEU A 50 -8.88 2.24 -5.75
CA LEU A 50 -7.43 2.33 -5.91
C LEU A 50 -7.04 3.72 -6.40
N LEU A 51 -5.95 4.25 -5.86
CA LEU A 51 -5.30 5.46 -6.33
C LEU A 51 -3.85 5.11 -6.67
N PHE A 52 -3.50 5.24 -7.94
CA PHE A 52 -2.14 5.02 -8.41
C PHE A 52 -1.38 6.33 -8.45
N LEU A 53 -0.21 6.32 -7.81
CA LEU A 53 0.75 7.41 -7.80
C LEU A 53 2.02 6.94 -8.51
N VAL A 54 2.45 7.70 -9.50
CA VAL A 54 3.72 7.46 -10.21
C VAL A 54 4.67 8.59 -9.84
N PRO A 55 5.82 8.32 -9.20
CA PRO A 55 6.75 9.36 -8.80
C PRO A 55 7.14 10.27 -9.96
N GLY A 56 6.99 11.58 -9.78
CA GLY A 56 7.28 12.58 -10.79
C GLY A 56 6.15 12.84 -11.81
N PHE A 57 5.12 12.00 -11.85
CA PHE A 57 3.95 12.21 -12.69
C PHE A 57 2.87 12.97 -11.92
N GLY A 58 2.33 14.02 -12.52
CA GLY A 58 1.41 14.91 -11.81
C GLY A 58 -0.01 14.36 -11.68
N GLU A 59 -0.51 13.69 -12.70
CA GLU A 59 -1.82 13.06 -12.69
C GLU A 59 -1.81 11.79 -11.86
N THR A 60 -2.97 11.42 -11.33
CA THR A 60 -3.17 10.13 -10.65
C THR A 60 -4.21 9.31 -11.40
N LEU A 61 -4.00 7.99 -11.44
CA LEU A 61 -4.99 7.08 -11.99
C LEU A 61 -5.87 6.56 -10.85
N ARG A 62 -7.17 6.64 -11.06
CA ARG A 62 -8.17 6.12 -10.14
C ARG A 62 -8.88 4.93 -10.75
N VAL A 63 -9.01 3.87 -9.97
CA VAL A 63 -9.73 2.66 -10.36
C VAL A 63 -10.69 2.30 -9.24
N ASN A 64 -11.95 2.08 -9.59
CA ASN A 64 -12.96 1.54 -8.69
C ASN A 64 -13.51 0.24 -9.27
N GLY A 65 -13.82 -0.72 -8.41
CA GLY A 65 -14.33 -1.98 -8.90
C GLY A 65 -14.70 -2.99 -7.83
N ARG A 66 -15.06 -4.17 -8.30
CA ARG A 66 -15.26 -5.33 -7.43
C ARG A 66 -13.93 -5.97 -7.12
N ALA A 67 -13.78 -6.48 -5.91
CA ALA A 67 -12.55 -7.12 -5.48
C ALA A 67 -12.81 -8.44 -4.75
N ALA A 68 -11.88 -9.37 -4.94
CA ALA A 68 -11.83 -10.64 -4.25
C ALA A 68 -10.40 -10.98 -3.86
N LEU A 69 -10.24 -11.76 -2.79
CA LEU A 69 -8.95 -12.32 -2.41
C LEU A 69 -8.77 -13.67 -3.10
N ILE A 70 -7.62 -13.87 -3.73
CA ILE A 70 -7.27 -15.10 -4.42
C ILE A 70 -6.03 -15.75 -3.80
N ARG A 71 -6.02 -17.10 -3.80
CA ARG A 71 -4.93 -17.94 -3.28
C ARG A 71 -4.50 -19.04 -4.24
N ASP A 72 -5.01 -19.02 -5.47
CA ASP A 72 -4.69 -20.01 -6.47
C ASP A 72 -3.27 -19.77 -7.01
N GLU A 73 -2.43 -20.78 -6.95
CA GLU A 73 -1.02 -20.74 -7.36
C GLU A 73 -0.84 -20.34 -8.83
N VAL A 74 -1.78 -20.69 -9.70
CA VAL A 74 -1.74 -20.34 -11.12
C VAL A 74 -1.69 -18.82 -11.28
N TRP A 75 -2.43 -18.09 -10.45
CA TRP A 75 -2.47 -16.63 -10.46
C TRP A 75 -1.37 -15.97 -9.61
N LEU A 76 -0.91 -16.66 -8.57
CA LEU A 76 0.10 -16.11 -7.65
C LEU A 76 1.53 -16.27 -8.17
N THR A 77 1.84 -17.36 -8.85
CA THR A 77 3.19 -17.66 -9.33
C THR A 77 3.79 -16.55 -10.22
N PRO A 78 3.05 -15.96 -11.18
CA PRO A 78 3.55 -14.83 -11.98
C PRO A 78 3.83 -13.57 -11.17
N LEU A 79 3.26 -13.45 -9.96
CA LEU A 79 3.43 -12.30 -9.06
C LEU A 79 4.62 -12.46 -8.10
N THR A 80 5.45 -13.48 -8.30
CA THR A 80 6.66 -13.74 -7.50
C THR A 80 7.64 -12.56 -7.59
N ALA A 81 8.15 -12.12 -6.46
CA ALA A 81 9.18 -11.09 -6.36
C ALA A 81 10.28 -11.51 -5.39
N GLN A 82 11.54 -11.27 -5.72
CA GLN A 82 12.70 -11.65 -4.91
C GLN A 82 12.68 -13.14 -4.49
N GLY A 83 12.20 -14.01 -5.39
CA GLY A 83 12.09 -15.46 -5.13
C GLY A 83 10.96 -15.86 -4.18
N LYS A 84 10.10 -14.93 -3.77
CA LYS A 84 8.96 -15.18 -2.86
C LYS A 84 7.65 -15.01 -3.59
N CYS A 85 6.88 -16.09 -3.69
CA CYS A 85 5.51 -16.07 -4.16
C CYS A 85 4.60 -15.45 -3.09
N PRO A 86 3.68 -14.55 -3.43
CA PRO A 86 2.74 -14.01 -2.46
C PRO A 86 1.77 -15.12 -2.00
N LEU A 87 1.32 -15.03 -0.75
CA LEU A 87 0.33 -15.96 -0.20
C LEU A 87 -1.10 -15.66 -0.66
N VAL A 88 -1.34 -14.40 -1.03
CA VAL A 88 -2.65 -13.87 -1.44
C VAL A 88 -2.42 -12.76 -2.45
N ALA A 89 -3.34 -12.61 -3.38
CA ALA A 89 -3.46 -11.41 -4.20
C ALA A 89 -4.88 -10.87 -4.15
N VAL A 90 -5.03 -9.58 -4.39
CA VAL A 90 -6.32 -8.94 -4.63
C VAL A 90 -6.59 -8.95 -6.13
N ALA A 91 -7.63 -9.66 -6.54
CA ALA A 91 -8.17 -9.56 -7.88
C ALA A 91 -9.18 -8.42 -7.93
N VAL A 92 -9.08 -7.56 -8.92
CA VAL A 92 -9.98 -6.40 -9.09
C VAL A 92 -10.60 -6.48 -10.48
N GLU A 93 -11.92 -6.56 -10.52
CA GLU A 93 -12.70 -6.35 -11.73
C GLU A 93 -13.02 -4.86 -11.84
N VAL A 94 -12.40 -4.21 -12.82
CA VAL A 94 -12.51 -2.76 -13.02
C VAL A 94 -13.89 -2.39 -13.54
N GLU A 95 -14.62 -1.58 -12.78
CA GLU A 95 -15.91 -1.01 -13.18
C GLU A 95 -15.75 0.43 -13.68
N GLU A 96 -14.78 1.16 -13.13
CA GLU A 96 -14.51 2.56 -13.46
C GLU A 96 -13.00 2.83 -13.40
N CYS A 97 -12.48 3.50 -14.43
CA CYS A 97 -11.07 3.88 -14.51
C CYS A 97 -10.94 5.27 -15.16
N PHE A 98 -10.27 6.20 -14.49
CA PHE A 98 -10.05 7.55 -15.03
C PHE A 98 -8.85 8.25 -14.42
N LEU A 99 -8.28 9.19 -15.19
CA LEU A 99 -7.23 10.08 -14.71
C LEU A 99 -7.84 11.24 -13.91
N GLN A 100 -7.18 11.56 -12.82
CA GLN A 100 -7.50 12.73 -12.01
C GLN A 100 -6.41 13.79 -12.16
N CYS A 101 -6.82 15.06 -12.22
CA CYS A 101 -5.94 16.17 -12.53
C CYS A 101 -4.78 16.35 -11.52
N ALA A 102 -3.66 16.85 -12.02
CA ALA A 102 -2.43 17.09 -11.26
C ALA A 102 -2.51 18.21 -10.21
N LYS A 103 -3.59 18.99 -10.15
CA LYS A 103 -3.65 20.24 -9.34
C LYS A 103 -3.30 20.04 -7.86
N ALA A 104 -3.69 18.93 -7.25
CA ALA A 104 -3.39 18.66 -5.86
C ALA A 104 -1.90 18.44 -5.65
N LEU A 105 -1.26 17.63 -6.50
CA LEU A 105 0.16 17.30 -6.40
C LEU A 105 1.04 18.50 -6.76
N ILE A 106 0.61 19.33 -7.72
CA ILE A 106 1.28 20.60 -8.06
C ILE A 106 1.22 21.57 -6.87
N ARG A 107 0.03 21.80 -6.29
CA ARG A 107 -0.09 22.72 -5.14
C ARG A 107 0.69 22.28 -3.92
N SER A 108 0.74 20.97 -3.65
CA SER A 108 1.50 20.42 -2.53
C SER A 108 3.00 20.29 -2.81
N ARG A 109 3.42 20.50 -4.07
CA ARG A 109 4.80 20.27 -4.52
C ARG A 109 5.34 18.88 -4.13
N LEU A 110 4.45 17.88 -4.17
CA LEU A 110 4.75 16.54 -3.63
C LEU A 110 5.98 15.89 -4.27
N TRP A 111 6.19 16.13 -5.56
CA TRP A 111 7.31 15.56 -6.31
C TRP A 111 8.56 16.45 -6.35
N GLU A 112 8.52 17.64 -5.74
CA GLU A 112 9.66 18.58 -5.72
C GLU A 112 10.54 18.34 -4.49
N PRO A 113 11.70 17.67 -4.62
CA PRO A 113 12.52 17.26 -3.47
C PRO A 113 13.13 18.44 -2.71
N HIS A 114 13.35 19.58 -3.39
CA HIS A 114 13.97 20.76 -2.80
C HIS A 114 13.04 21.59 -1.92
N GLU A 115 11.74 21.38 -2.03
CA GLU A 115 10.71 22.11 -1.29
C GLU A 115 10.17 21.33 -0.07
N ARG A 116 10.74 20.17 0.20
CA ARG A 116 10.29 19.34 1.32
C ARG A 116 10.75 19.96 2.64
N PRO A 117 9.85 20.02 3.66
CA PRO A 117 10.25 20.44 5.00
C PRO A 117 11.32 19.49 5.55
N SER A 118 12.18 20.01 6.42
CA SER A 118 13.16 19.15 7.11
C SER A 118 12.42 18.10 7.94
N LEU A 119 12.73 16.84 7.69
CA LEU A 119 12.17 15.74 8.49
C LEU A 119 12.68 15.76 9.95
N GLN A 120 13.74 16.53 10.24
CA GLN A 120 14.29 16.68 11.60
C GLN A 120 13.32 17.38 12.55
N SER A 121 12.35 18.14 12.03
CA SER A 121 11.30 18.80 12.83
C SER A 121 10.10 17.91 13.14
N LEU A 122 10.05 16.70 12.57
CA LEU A 122 8.97 15.75 12.80
C LEU A 122 9.40 14.69 13.83
N PRO A 123 8.47 14.22 14.68
CA PRO A 123 8.75 13.07 15.52
C PRO A 123 9.12 11.86 14.67
N CYS A 124 10.05 11.04 15.11
CA CYS A 124 10.43 9.83 14.39
C CYS A 124 9.30 8.78 14.47
N ALA A 125 9.34 7.79 13.57
CA ALA A 125 8.31 6.75 13.55
C ALA A 125 8.22 5.98 14.87
N ALA A 126 9.35 5.75 15.55
CA ALA A 126 9.40 5.07 16.85
C ALA A 126 8.67 5.87 17.94
N GLU A 127 8.84 7.19 17.97
CA GLU A 127 8.12 8.07 18.91
C GLU A 127 6.60 8.00 18.65
N MET A 128 6.19 8.14 17.40
CA MET A 128 4.77 8.04 17.02
C MET A 128 4.16 6.68 17.39
N PHE A 129 4.87 5.59 17.14
CA PHE A 129 4.41 4.25 17.53
C PHE A 129 4.33 4.06 19.03
N HIS A 130 5.33 4.55 19.77
CA HIS A 130 5.34 4.48 21.23
C HIS A 130 4.10 5.16 21.82
N ASP A 131 3.78 6.36 21.35
CA ASP A 131 2.61 7.13 21.82
C ASP A 131 1.28 6.46 21.46
N GLN A 132 1.19 5.81 20.29
CA GLN A 132 -0.03 5.15 19.82
C GLN A 132 -0.29 3.81 20.52
N VAL A 133 0.75 3.03 20.77
CA VAL A 133 0.60 1.64 21.25
C VAL A 133 0.68 1.56 22.77
N GLN A 134 1.40 2.50 23.43
CA GLN A 134 1.54 2.60 24.88
C GLN A 134 1.96 1.27 25.55
N MET A 135 2.93 0.56 24.95
CA MET A 135 3.48 -0.68 25.52
C MET A 135 4.69 -0.35 26.40
N PRO A 136 4.59 -0.52 27.72
CA PRO A 136 5.66 -0.16 28.66
C PRO A 136 6.98 -0.89 28.43
N GLU A 137 6.93 -2.09 27.84
CA GLU A 137 8.09 -2.94 27.54
C GLU A 137 8.89 -2.49 26.32
N PHE A 138 8.37 -1.54 25.52
CA PHE A 138 9.02 -1.01 24.32
C PHE A 138 9.33 0.47 24.49
N ASP A 139 10.56 0.78 24.88
CA ASP A 139 11.06 2.15 24.82
C ASP A 139 11.35 2.60 23.37
N ILE A 140 11.49 3.90 23.17
CA ILE A 140 11.70 4.49 21.83
C ILE A 140 12.97 3.94 21.15
N PRO A 141 14.14 3.83 21.80
CA PRO A 141 15.34 3.25 21.19
C PRO A 141 15.14 1.81 20.70
N LYS A 142 14.46 0.99 21.48
CA LYS A 142 14.16 -0.41 21.11
C LYS A 142 13.19 -0.49 19.93
N LEU A 143 12.16 0.36 19.91
CA LEU A 143 11.24 0.46 18.78
C LEU A 143 11.96 0.92 17.52
N GLN A 144 12.84 1.89 17.60
CA GLN A 144 13.65 2.36 16.46
C GLN A 144 14.50 1.23 15.90
N THR A 145 15.19 0.48 16.76
CA THR A 145 16.00 -0.68 16.34
C THR A 145 15.16 -1.73 15.63
N LEU A 146 13.97 -2.07 16.15
CA LEU A 146 13.06 -3.03 15.54
C LEU A 146 12.54 -2.56 14.17
N LEU A 147 12.23 -1.27 14.03
CA LEU A 147 11.79 -0.68 12.77
C LEU A 147 12.92 -0.72 11.72
N ASP A 148 14.12 -0.31 12.11
CA ASP A 148 15.29 -0.30 11.22
C ASP A 148 15.64 -1.71 10.72
N GLU A 149 15.55 -2.71 11.61
CA GLU A 149 15.74 -4.10 11.25
C GLU A 149 14.64 -4.59 10.28
N ALA A 150 13.37 -4.27 10.57
CA ALA A 150 12.25 -4.65 9.74
C ALA A 150 12.36 -4.05 8.33
N TYR A 151 12.71 -2.78 8.22
CA TYR A 151 12.89 -2.09 6.94
C TYR A 151 14.11 -2.58 6.15
N ARG A 152 15.12 -3.13 6.82
CA ARG A 152 16.31 -3.68 6.16
C ARG A 152 16.12 -5.12 5.69
N SER A 153 15.44 -5.94 6.46
CA SER A 153 15.47 -7.41 6.27
C SER A 153 14.11 -8.06 5.99
N LYS A 154 13.00 -7.33 6.11
CA LYS A 154 11.63 -7.89 6.03
C LYS A 154 10.74 -7.19 5.01
N LEU A 155 11.32 -6.73 3.89
CA LEU A 155 10.53 -6.14 2.80
C LEU A 155 9.78 -7.19 1.97
N TYR A 156 10.30 -8.43 1.96
CA TYR A 156 9.72 -9.56 1.22
C TYR A 156 9.62 -10.81 2.08
#